data_ba394336a8e5e706fa3098c98499babc
#
_entry.id   ba394336a8e5e706fa3098c98499babc
#
_cell.length_a   1.000
_cell.length_b   1.000
_cell.length_c   1.000
_cell.angle_alpha   90.00
_cell.angle_beta   90.00
_cell.angle_gamma   90.00
#
_symmetry.space_group_name_H-M   'P 1'
#
loop_
_entity.id
_entity.type
_entity.pdbx_description
1 polymer ?
#
loop_
_entity_poly.entity_id
_entity_poly.type
_entity_poly.pdbx_seq_one_letter_code
_entity_poly.pdbx_strand_id
1 'polypeptide(L)'
;MGGNSPCASCKLLRRRCAKDCVFAPYFPSDDPHKFAIVHKVFGASNVSKMLQELSVHQRADAVSSLVYEANARMRDPVYGCVGAISYLQNQVSQLQMQLAVAQAEILCIQMQNEPVMPTPQMDPEDDKSFLLQNNLPQYLNFASSSNVIHDSLKRESIFGDIVS
;
A
#
# COMPACT_ATOMS: atom_id res chain seq x y z
N MET A 1 -29.18 -5.15 -36.87
CA MET A 1 -27.73 -5.48 -36.87
C MET A 1 -27.03 -4.56 -35.88
N GLY A 2 -26.95 -4.95 -34.63
CA GLY A 2 -26.27 -4.17 -33.58
C GLY A 2 -24.75 -4.36 -33.73
N GLY A 3 -24.11 -3.47 -34.48
CA GLY A 3 -22.67 -3.42 -34.54
C GLY A 3 -22.14 -2.93 -33.19
N ASN A 4 -21.65 -3.84 -32.34
CA ASN A 4 -20.90 -3.46 -31.14
C ASN A 4 -19.74 -2.58 -31.57
N SER A 5 -19.75 -1.33 -31.13
CA SER A 5 -18.61 -0.42 -31.35
C SER A 5 -17.35 -1.07 -30.77
N PRO A 6 -16.20 -0.98 -31.47
CA PRO A 6 -14.98 -1.57 -30.98
C PRO A 6 -14.59 -0.93 -29.63
N CYS A 7 -14.04 -1.74 -28.69
CA CYS A 7 -13.55 -1.22 -27.42
C CYS A 7 -12.46 -0.16 -27.64
N ALA A 8 -12.21 0.68 -26.64
CA ALA A 8 -11.22 1.76 -26.70
C ALA A 8 -9.84 1.26 -27.14
N SER A 9 -9.43 0.09 -26.66
CA SER A 9 -8.15 -0.53 -27.01
C SER A 9 -8.05 -0.88 -28.49
N CYS A 10 -9.05 -1.57 -29.04
CA CYS A 10 -9.06 -1.95 -30.46
C CYS A 10 -9.19 -0.73 -31.38
N LYS A 11 -9.96 0.29 -30.97
CA LYS A 11 -10.07 1.55 -31.69
C LYS A 11 -8.71 2.26 -31.77
N LEU A 12 -7.99 2.36 -30.65
CA LEU A 12 -6.68 3.00 -30.58
C LEU A 12 -5.62 2.21 -31.34
N LEU A 13 -5.65 0.88 -31.26
CA LEU A 13 -4.72 -0.01 -31.95
C LEU A 13 -5.08 -0.24 -33.45
N ARG A 14 -6.16 0.39 -33.95
CA ARG A 14 -6.63 0.29 -35.34
C ARG A 14 -6.82 -1.15 -35.82
N ARG A 15 -7.39 -2.00 -34.95
CA ARG A 15 -7.66 -3.42 -35.26
C ARG A 15 -9.15 -3.75 -35.04
N ARG A 16 -9.60 -4.85 -35.65
CA ARG A 16 -10.96 -5.39 -35.39
C ARG A 16 -11.07 -5.85 -33.95
N CYS A 17 -12.19 -5.52 -33.31
CA CYS A 17 -12.50 -6.02 -31.97
C CYS A 17 -13.19 -7.39 -32.11
N ALA A 18 -12.51 -8.43 -31.64
CA ALA A 18 -13.06 -9.78 -31.60
C ALA A 18 -14.11 -9.92 -30.49
N LYS A 19 -14.99 -10.93 -30.56
CA LYS A 19 -16.03 -11.18 -29.55
C LYS A 19 -15.43 -11.54 -28.20
N ASP A 20 -14.29 -12.21 -28.19
CA ASP A 20 -13.50 -12.64 -27.04
C ASP A 20 -12.35 -11.71 -26.71
N CYS A 21 -12.43 -10.43 -27.10
CA CYS A 21 -11.39 -9.46 -26.88
C CYS A 21 -11.12 -9.26 -25.39
N VAL A 22 -9.90 -9.61 -24.93
CA VAL A 22 -9.46 -9.51 -23.53
C VAL A 22 -9.59 -8.11 -22.94
N PHE A 23 -9.55 -7.07 -23.78
CA PHE A 23 -9.65 -5.68 -23.34
C PHE A 23 -11.09 -5.16 -23.25
N ALA A 24 -12.02 -5.75 -24.01
CA ALA A 24 -13.36 -5.20 -24.17
C ALA A 24 -14.12 -4.98 -22.85
N PRO A 25 -14.06 -5.90 -21.86
CA PRO A 25 -14.75 -5.72 -20.59
C PRO A 25 -14.20 -4.59 -19.73
N TYR A 26 -12.93 -4.19 -19.92
CA TYR A 26 -12.20 -3.31 -18.99
C TYR A 26 -11.90 -1.93 -19.58
N PHE A 27 -11.91 -1.82 -20.89
CA PHE A 27 -11.62 -0.57 -21.63
C PHE A 27 -12.75 -0.27 -22.59
N PRO A 28 -13.89 0.24 -22.08
CA PRO A 28 -15.05 0.55 -22.89
C PRO A 28 -14.77 1.69 -23.86
N SER A 29 -15.59 1.80 -24.91
CA SER A 29 -15.39 2.76 -26.02
C SER A 29 -15.59 4.21 -25.65
N ASP A 30 -16.27 4.49 -24.53
CA ASP A 30 -16.58 5.81 -23.98
C ASP A 30 -15.43 6.41 -23.17
N ASP A 31 -14.48 5.56 -22.67
CA ASP A 31 -13.28 6.02 -21.96
C ASP A 31 -11.99 5.59 -22.68
N PRO A 32 -11.65 6.24 -23.81
CA PRO A 32 -10.42 5.92 -24.54
C PRO A 32 -9.16 6.35 -23.81
N HIS A 33 -9.25 7.32 -22.90
CA HIS A 33 -8.10 7.85 -22.16
C HIS A 33 -7.50 6.82 -21.21
N LYS A 34 -8.35 6.01 -20.58
CA LYS A 34 -7.96 4.92 -19.69
C LYS A 34 -6.99 3.95 -20.36
N PHE A 35 -7.29 3.52 -21.59
CA PHE A 35 -6.38 2.63 -22.31
C PHE A 35 -5.16 3.36 -22.86
N ALA A 36 -5.30 4.60 -23.32
CA ALA A 36 -4.21 5.36 -23.88
C ALA A 36 -3.05 5.54 -22.89
N ILE A 37 -3.35 5.83 -21.61
CA ILE A 37 -2.36 5.98 -20.55
C ILE A 37 -1.67 4.65 -20.28
N VAL A 38 -2.44 3.58 -20.08
CA VAL A 38 -1.90 2.23 -19.82
C VAL A 38 -1.04 1.74 -20.99
N HIS A 39 -1.50 1.98 -22.22
CA HIS A 39 -0.75 1.65 -23.44
C HIS A 39 0.58 2.41 -23.52
N LYS A 40 0.58 3.70 -23.17
CA LYS A 40 1.80 4.52 -23.19
C LYS A 40 2.86 4.05 -22.22
N VAL A 41 2.46 3.58 -21.04
CA VAL A 41 3.39 3.19 -19.97
C VAL A 41 3.82 1.73 -20.10
N PHE A 42 2.88 0.82 -20.31
CA PHE A 42 3.14 -0.63 -20.26
C PHE A 42 3.20 -1.29 -21.64
N GLY A 43 2.56 -0.72 -22.64
CA GLY A 43 2.38 -1.31 -23.96
C GLY A 43 1.25 -2.34 -24.02
N ALA A 44 0.54 -2.38 -25.15
CA ALA A 44 -0.65 -3.23 -25.32
C ALA A 44 -0.34 -4.74 -25.18
N SER A 45 0.80 -5.19 -25.70
CA SER A 45 1.18 -6.60 -25.67
C SER A 45 1.43 -7.10 -24.25
N ASN A 46 2.10 -6.30 -23.44
CA ASN A 46 2.38 -6.63 -22.04
C ASN A 46 1.08 -6.69 -21.23
N VAL A 47 0.21 -5.67 -21.38
CA VAL A 47 -1.09 -5.66 -20.71
C VAL A 47 -1.94 -6.86 -21.13
N SER A 48 -1.90 -7.23 -22.42
CA SER A 48 -2.61 -8.43 -22.89
C SER A 48 -2.12 -9.72 -22.20
N LYS A 49 -0.80 -9.91 -22.11
CA LYS A 49 -0.19 -11.04 -21.41
C LYS A 49 -0.60 -11.09 -19.96
N MET A 50 -0.43 -9.97 -19.22
CA MET A 50 -0.82 -9.87 -17.81
C MET A 50 -2.28 -10.28 -17.58
N LEU A 51 -3.21 -9.77 -18.42
CA LEU A 51 -4.61 -10.11 -18.29
C LEU A 51 -4.93 -11.56 -18.65
N GLN A 52 -4.18 -12.18 -19.56
CA GLN A 52 -4.36 -13.58 -19.93
C GLN A 52 -3.85 -14.53 -18.83
N GLU A 53 -2.78 -14.16 -18.13
CA GLU A 53 -2.21 -14.93 -17.01
C GLU A 53 -3.09 -14.88 -15.75
N LEU A 54 -3.93 -13.85 -15.63
CA LEU A 54 -4.84 -13.69 -14.49
C LEU A 54 -6.18 -14.39 -14.73
N SER A 55 -6.76 -14.90 -13.64
CA SER A 55 -8.13 -15.38 -13.62
C SER A 55 -9.11 -14.23 -13.93
N VAL A 56 -10.24 -14.54 -14.57
CA VAL A 56 -11.19 -13.53 -15.07
C VAL A 56 -11.67 -12.58 -13.98
N HIS A 57 -11.90 -13.08 -12.77
CA HIS A 57 -12.36 -12.28 -11.63
C HIS A 57 -11.32 -11.30 -11.09
N GLN A 58 -10.02 -11.55 -11.28
CA GLN A 58 -8.93 -10.67 -10.85
C GLN A 58 -8.58 -9.59 -11.88
N ARG A 59 -9.02 -9.74 -13.12
CA ARG A 59 -8.63 -8.82 -14.21
C ARG A 59 -9.12 -7.39 -14.02
N ALA A 60 -10.29 -7.21 -13.44
CA ALA A 60 -10.84 -5.87 -13.19
C ALA A 60 -9.96 -5.08 -12.20
N ASP A 61 -9.57 -5.72 -11.11
CA ASP A 61 -8.70 -5.12 -10.09
C ASP A 61 -7.30 -4.85 -10.64
N ALA A 62 -6.76 -5.80 -11.42
CA ALA A 62 -5.47 -5.62 -12.09
C ALA A 62 -5.49 -4.42 -13.05
N VAL A 63 -6.56 -4.25 -13.83
CA VAL A 63 -6.69 -3.08 -14.72
C VAL A 63 -6.77 -1.79 -13.91
N SER A 64 -7.50 -1.78 -12.79
CA SER A 64 -7.58 -0.59 -11.93
C SER A 64 -6.21 -0.22 -11.37
N SER A 65 -5.43 -1.20 -10.94
CA SER A 65 -4.05 -1.03 -10.47
C SER A 65 -3.13 -0.51 -11.57
N LEU A 66 -3.19 -1.08 -12.77
CA LEU A 66 -2.41 -0.64 -13.93
C LEU A 66 -2.73 0.80 -14.33
N VAL A 67 -4.01 1.19 -14.29
CA VAL A 67 -4.43 2.57 -14.58
C VAL A 67 -3.90 3.53 -13.53
N TYR A 68 -3.99 3.16 -12.25
CA TYR A 68 -3.45 3.98 -11.15
C TYR A 68 -1.94 4.19 -11.30
N GLU A 69 -1.19 3.11 -11.52
CA GLU A 69 0.26 3.16 -11.68
C GLU A 69 0.66 3.95 -12.94
N ALA A 70 -0.02 3.75 -14.05
CA ALA A 70 0.22 4.51 -15.27
C ALA A 70 -0.01 6.01 -15.07
N ASN A 71 -1.08 6.40 -14.39
CA ASN A 71 -1.35 7.79 -14.04
C ASN A 71 -0.27 8.37 -13.11
N ALA A 72 0.18 7.59 -12.12
CA ALA A 72 1.24 8.00 -11.23
C ALA A 72 2.55 8.26 -11.98
N ARG A 73 2.94 7.38 -12.90
CA ARG A 73 4.13 7.55 -13.76
C ARG A 73 4.01 8.72 -14.75
N MET A 74 2.80 9.06 -15.17
CA MET A 74 2.59 10.25 -16.00
C MET A 74 2.75 11.56 -15.25
N ARG A 75 2.43 11.57 -13.93
CA ARG A 75 2.58 12.75 -13.06
C ARG A 75 4.02 12.87 -12.53
N ASP A 76 4.59 11.75 -12.12
CA ASP A 76 5.96 11.65 -11.62
C ASP A 76 6.69 10.52 -12.35
N PRO A 77 7.42 10.83 -13.44
CA PRO A 77 8.13 9.83 -14.23
C PRO A 77 9.28 9.13 -13.48
N VAL A 78 9.80 9.75 -12.41
CA VAL A 78 10.93 9.22 -11.63
C VAL A 78 10.48 8.22 -10.59
N TYR A 79 9.55 8.63 -9.72
CA TYR A 79 9.13 7.80 -8.59
C TYR A 79 7.77 7.13 -8.81
N GLY A 80 6.89 7.70 -9.64
CA GLY A 80 5.57 7.14 -9.90
C GLY A 80 4.76 6.96 -8.62
N CYS A 81 4.18 5.77 -8.41
CA CYS A 81 3.41 5.45 -7.20
C CYS A 81 4.28 5.31 -5.94
N VAL A 82 5.58 5.05 -6.07
CA VAL A 82 6.50 4.93 -4.93
C VAL A 82 6.63 6.25 -4.18
N GLY A 83 6.59 7.38 -4.88
CA GLY A 83 6.58 8.71 -4.25
C GLY A 83 5.39 8.90 -3.32
N ALA A 84 4.19 8.50 -3.74
CA ALA A 84 2.99 8.56 -2.92
C ALA A 84 3.07 7.61 -1.71
N ILE A 85 3.61 6.41 -1.89
CA ILE A 85 3.80 5.42 -0.82
C ILE A 85 4.76 5.98 0.23
N SER A 86 5.92 6.48 -0.17
CA SER A 86 6.92 7.04 0.75
C SER A 86 6.36 8.23 1.53
N TYR A 87 5.62 9.10 0.87
CA TYR A 87 4.97 10.23 1.52
C TYR A 87 3.99 9.78 2.61
N LEU A 88 3.12 8.83 2.29
CA LEU A 88 2.14 8.29 3.25
C LEU A 88 2.82 7.54 4.40
N GLN A 89 3.89 6.80 4.15
CA GLN A 89 4.66 6.14 5.20
C GLN A 89 5.27 7.15 6.17
N ASN A 90 5.83 8.25 5.67
CA ASN A 90 6.34 9.31 6.52
C ASN A 90 5.24 9.98 7.35
N GLN A 91 4.06 10.23 6.78
CA GLN A 91 2.92 10.76 7.51
C GLN A 91 2.46 9.82 8.63
N VAL A 92 2.35 8.51 8.33
CA VAL A 92 2.00 7.51 9.34
C VAL A 92 3.01 7.52 10.48
N SER A 93 4.32 7.52 10.18
CA SER A 93 5.37 7.58 11.20
C SER A 93 5.28 8.83 12.08
N GLN A 94 5.04 10.00 11.48
CA GLN A 94 4.85 11.25 12.22
C GLN A 94 3.62 11.21 13.14
N LEU A 95 2.50 10.69 12.64
CA LEU A 95 1.27 10.58 13.44
C LEU A 95 1.43 9.57 14.59
N GLN A 96 2.14 8.47 14.37
CA GLN A 96 2.47 7.50 15.43
C GLN A 96 3.32 8.14 16.53
N MET A 97 4.32 8.94 16.15
CA MET A 97 5.15 9.69 17.11
C MET A 97 4.30 10.68 17.92
N GLN A 98 3.46 11.47 17.26
CA GLN A 98 2.56 12.42 17.95
C GLN A 98 1.60 11.71 18.89
N LEU A 99 1.06 10.57 18.49
CA LEU A 99 0.19 9.76 19.33
C LEU A 99 0.93 9.25 20.58
N ALA A 100 2.17 8.77 20.41
CA ALA A 100 2.97 8.30 21.54
C ALA A 100 3.27 9.42 22.55
N VAL A 101 3.60 10.62 22.06
CA VAL A 101 3.82 11.79 22.92
C VAL A 101 2.56 12.17 23.67
N ALA A 102 1.40 12.26 22.99
CA ALA A 102 0.13 12.60 23.62
C ALA A 102 -0.29 11.55 24.67
N GLN A 103 -0.03 10.28 24.42
CA GLN A 103 -0.31 9.20 25.40
C GLN A 103 0.60 9.33 26.63
N ALA A 104 1.87 9.66 26.44
CA ALA A 104 2.80 9.89 27.55
C ALA A 104 2.38 11.11 28.39
N GLU A 105 1.94 12.20 27.77
CA GLU A 105 1.42 13.38 28.46
C GLU A 105 0.17 13.06 29.29
N ILE A 106 -0.78 12.31 28.72
CA ILE A 106 -1.98 11.85 29.45
C ILE A 106 -1.58 11.03 30.66
N LEU A 107 -0.64 10.09 30.51
CA LEU A 107 -0.17 9.27 31.62
C LEU A 107 0.48 10.12 32.72
N CYS A 108 1.32 11.08 32.35
CA CYS A 108 1.92 12.03 33.31
C CYS A 108 0.86 12.80 34.10
N ILE A 109 -0.17 13.30 33.45
CA ILE A 109 -1.26 14.05 34.09
C ILE A 109 -2.05 13.14 35.05
N GLN A 110 -2.31 11.91 34.64
CA GLN A 110 -3.00 10.94 35.48
C GLN A 110 -2.20 10.60 36.74
N MET A 111 -0.90 10.39 36.62
CA MET A 111 -0.01 10.14 37.77
C MET A 111 0.07 11.32 38.73
N GLN A 112 -0.04 12.56 38.22
CA GLN A 112 -0.04 13.77 39.08
C GLN A 112 -1.36 14.01 39.78
N ASN A 113 -2.47 13.49 39.26
CA ASN A 113 -3.81 13.68 39.79
C ASN A 113 -4.25 12.54 40.72
N GLU A 114 -3.44 11.49 40.92
CA GLU A 114 -3.73 10.47 41.90
C GLU A 114 -3.47 11.07 43.32
N PRO A 115 -4.49 11.12 44.20
CA PRO A 115 -4.28 11.53 45.57
C PRO A 115 -3.34 10.52 46.24
N VAL A 116 -2.23 11.02 46.80
CA VAL A 116 -1.29 10.22 47.59
C VAL A 116 -2.10 9.60 48.75
N MET A 117 -2.51 8.34 48.57
CA MET A 117 -3.03 7.54 49.67
C MET A 117 -1.89 7.30 50.67
N PRO A 118 -2.11 7.51 51.97
CA PRO A 118 -1.07 7.23 52.98
C PRO A 118 -0.72 5.74 52.87
N THR A 119 0.55 5.45 52.62
CA THR A 119 1.11 4.10 52.55
C THR A 119 0.80 3.31 53.79
N PRO A 120 0.13 2.15 53.71
CA PRO A 120 0.23 1.12 54.72
C PRO A 120 1.68 0.63 54.66
N GLN A 121 2.33 0.57 55.82
CA GLN A 121 3.65 -0.12 55.96
C GLN A 121 3.45 -1.58 55.55
N MET A 122 4.00 -1.96 54.41
CA MET A 122 4.04 -3.35 53.93
C MET A 122 5.47 -3.86 53.90
N ASP A 123 5.62 -5.10 54.35
CA ASP A 123 6.87 -5.87 54.46
C ASP A 123 7.54 -6.03 53.07
N PRO A 124 8.87 -6.15 53.01
CA PRO A 124 9.68 -6.06 51.78
C PRO A 124 9.68 -7.29 50.88
N GLU A 125 8.79 -8.27 51.07
CA GLU A 125 8.82 -9.53 50.29
C GLU A 125 7.83 -9.64 49.12
N ASP A 126 6.85 -8.70 48.94
CA ASP A 126 5.78 -8.84 47.95
C ASP A 126 5.97 -8.00 46.65
N ASP A 127 7.11 -7.38 46.45
CA ASP A 127 7.31 -6.37 45.39
C ASP A 127 7.55 -6.93 43.97
N LYS A 128 7.53 -8.27 43.79
CA LYS A 128 7.74 -8.88 42.47
C LYS A 128 6.47 -9.21 41.69
N SER A 129 5.31 -9.21 42.31
CA SER A 129 4.06 -9.61 41.61
C SER A 129 3.31 -8.42 41.02
N PHE A 130 3.52 -7.20 41.55
CA PHE A 130 2.76 -5.99 41.10
C PHE A 130 3.22 -5.46 39.75
N LEU A 131 4.51 -5.68 39.37
CA LEU A 131 5.03 -5.22 38.07
C LEU A 131 4.60 -6.08 36.88
N LEU A 132 4.03 -7.28 37.12
CA LEU A 132 3.60 -8.20 36.07
C LEU A 132 2.13 -8.06 35.68
N GLN A 133 1.33 -7.26 36.39
CA GLN A 133 -0.12 -7.19 36.20
C GLN A 133 -0.62 -5.87 35.61
N ASN A 134 0.26 -4.90 35.38
CA ASN A 134 -0.09 -3.72 34.60
C ASN A 134 0.05 -4.04 33.13
N ASN A 135 -1.06 -4.36 32.49
CA ASN A 135 -1.23 -4.45 31.05
C ASN A 135 -0.49 -3.29 30.36
N LEU A 136 0.74 -3.52 29.90
CA LEU A 136 1.30 -2.72 28.84
C LEU A 136 0.36 -2.84 27.65
N PRO A 137 -0.16 -1.74 27.10
CA PRO A 137 -1.02 -1.82 25.93
C PRO A 137 -0.26 -2.57 24.82
N GLN A 138 -0.94 -3.51 24.16
CA GLN A 138 -0.43 -4.35 23.06
C GLN A 138 0.11 -3.55 21.85
N TYR A 139 0.21 -2.24 21.95
CA TYR A 139 0.67 -1.33 20.89
C TYR A 139 2.20 -1.33 20.69
N LEU A 140 2.99 -1.88 21.63
CA LEU A 140 4.44 -2.00 21.44
C LEU A 140 4.84 -3.13 20.48
N ASN A 141 3.94 -4.06 20.17
CA ASN A 141 4.22 -5.15 19.22
C ASN A 141 4.17 -4.70 17.75
N PHE A 142 3.64 -3.51 17.44
CA PHE A 142 3.61 -3.01 16.07
C PHE A 142 4.95 -2.39 15.62
N ALA A 143 5.77 -1.94 16.56
CA ALA A 143 7.10 -1.41 16.23
C ALA A 143 8.09 -2.49 15.77
N SER A 144 7.86 -3.77 16.14
CA SER A 144 8.69 -4.90 15.68
C SER A 144 8.34 -5.38 14.27
N SER A 145 7.17 -5.02 13.73
CA SER A 145 6.72 -5.43 12.39
C SER A 145 7.31 -4.57 11.26
N SER A 146 7.88 -3.40 11.58
CA SER A 146 8.51 -2.53 10.58
C SER A 146 9.87 -3.06 10.09
N ASN A 147 10.48 -4.04 10.77
CA ASN A 147 11.73 -4.67 10.33
C ASN A 147 11.54 -5.65 9.16
N VAL A 148 10.31 -6.07 8.84
CA VAL A 148 10.07 -7.02 7.74
C VAL A 148 10.19 -6.33 6.37
N ILE A 149 9.94 -5.01 6.30
CA ILE A 149 10.02 -4.26 5.04
C ILE A 149 11.47 -3.88 4.71
N HIS A 150 12.33 -3.73 5.72
CA HIS A 150 13.73 -3.38 5.51
C HIS A 150 14.59 -4.54 4.98
N ASP A 151 14.16 -5.79 5.23
CA ASP A 151 14.89 -6.98 4.77
C ASP A 151 14.55 -7.34 3.31
N SER A 152 13.38 -6.93 2.81
CA SER A 152 12.99 -7.09 1.40
C SER A 152 13.78 -6.18 0.46
N LEU A 153 14.19 -4.99 0.90
CA LEU A 153 14.98 -4.05 0.11
C LEU A 153 16.47 -4.42 0.04
N LYS A 154 16.95 -5.22 0.98
CA LYS A 154 18.34 -5.72 0.98
C LYS A 154 18.58 -6.87 0.00
N ARG A 155 17.51 -7.49 -0.49
CA ARG A 155 17.61 -8.67 -1.39
C ARG A 155 17.70 -8.30 -2.87
N GLU A 156 17.44 -7.08 -3.26
CA GLU A 156 17.52 -6.63 -4.66
C GLU A 156 18.85 -6.02 -5.07
N SER A 157 19.82 -5.88 -4.16
CA SER A 157 21.15 -5.38 -4.52
C SER A 157 22.12 -6.46 -5.06
N ILE A 158 21.64 -7.68 -5.32
CA ILE A 158 22.48 -8.80 -5.83
C ILE A 158 22.36 -8.99 -7.36
N PHE A 159 21.60 -8.14 -8.06
CA PHE A 159 21.45 -8.23 -9.53
C PHE A 159 22.25 -7.17 -10.28
N GLY A 160 23.45 -6.80 -9.80
CA GLY A 160 24.29 -5.76 -10.35
C GLY A 160 25.60 -6.20 -11.02
N ASP A 161 25.87 -7.50 -11.21
CA ASP A 161 27.14 -7.95 -11.81
C ASP A 161 26.96 -9.12 -12.78
N ILE A 162 26.25 -8.92 -13.89
CA ILE A 162 26.41 -9.76 -15.09
C ILE A 162 26.14 -8.89 -16.32
N VAL A 163 27.07 -8.03 -16.70
CA VAL A 163 27.36 -7.67 -18.11
C VAL A 163 28.82 -7.24 -18.18
N SER A 164 29.67 -8.14 -18.52
CA SER A 164 30.92 -7.90 -19.25
C SER A 164 31.01 -8.89 -20.37
#